data_b6476dd3488ad13d931634d369a411ac
#
_entry.id   b6476dd3488ad13d931634d369a411ac
#
_cell.length_a   1.000
_cell.length_b   1.000
_cell.length_c   1.000
_cell.angle_alpha   90.00
_cell.angle_beta   90.00
_cell.angle_gamma   90.00
#
_symmetry.space_group_name_H-M   'P 1'
#
loop_
_entity.id
_entity.type
_entity.pdbx_description
1 polymer ?
#
loop_
_entity_poly.entity_id
_entity_poly.type
_entity_poly.pdbx_seq_one_letter_code
_entity_poly.pdbx_strand_id
1 'polypeptide(L)'
;MPSVNQSSANAKGIFWQVVGMLFFGSMDAVSKHLTLTLPVVEILWIRYLFFAIFGFLLAVRYSGLSGLKTSIPFLQAGRGLALVFEIILFTYAFRYMPLADAHVMAASVPLIVLALAVPILKEHVGPRRWIAVIIGFLGVLVILRPGFGEWQPILLLPLTGALGFAVYLVLTRMAAAFDSVGTSAFYTGIVGLAVLTIFLPLEWKEPSMEEWGWLIVASVLGLCGHISVIKALSMAEASMLQPFFYVVLVW
;
A
#
# COMPACT_ATOMS: atom_id res chain seq x y z
N MET A 1 -20.24 -23.53 6.35
CA MET A 1 -18.88 -23.93 5.92
C MET A 1 -18.63 -23.23 4.58
N PRO A 2 -17.51 -22.55 4.36
CA PRO A 2 -17.18 -22.01 3.05
C PRO A 2 -17.10 -23.17 2.02
N SER A 3 -17.57 -22.94 0.82
CA SER A 3 -17.46 -23.93 -0.26
C SER A 3 -15.98 -24.20 -0.54
N VAL A 4 -15.62 -25.37 -1.05
CA VAL A 4 -14.23 -25.75 -1.41
C VAL A 4 -13.59 -24.69 -2.32
N ASN A 5 -14.39 -24.05 -3.17
CA ASN A 5 -13.96 -22.99 -4.09
C ASN A 5 -13.58 -21.69 -3.33
N GLN A 6 -14.32 -21.34 -2.27
CA GLN A 6 -14.03 -20.16 -1.44
C GLN A 6 -12.75 -20.36 -0.60
N SER A 7 -12.51 -21.56 -0.07
CA SER A 7 -11.28 -21.87 0.66
C SER A 7 -10.04 -21.75 -0.21
N SER A 8 -10.10 -22.22 -1.47
CA SER A 8 -9.01 -22.07 -2.43
C SER A 8 -8.76 -20.59 -2.80
N ALA A 9 -9.82 -19.78 -2.99
CA ALA A 9 -9.70 -18.36 -3.27
C ALA A 9 -9.03 -17.61 -2.10
N ASN A 10 -9.45 -17.91 -0.88
CA ASN A 10 -8.87 -17.31 0.33
C ASN A 10 -7.37 -17.63 0.47
N ALA A 11 -6.96 -18.88 0.24
CA ALA A 11 -5.56 -19.28 0.29
C ALA A 11 -4.71 -18.53 -0.76
N LYS A 12 -5.25 -18.35 -1.97
CA LYS A 12 -4.61 -17.55 -3.02
C LYS A 12 -4.53 -16.07 -2.63
N GLY A 13 -5.57 -15.52 -2.00
CA GLY A 13 -5.57 -14.16 -1.47
C GLY A 13 -4.47 -13.96 -0.43
N ILE A 14 -4.34 -14.88 0.52
CA ILE A 14 -3.28 -14.86 1.54
C ILE A 14 -1.90 -14.92 0.88
N PHE A 15 -1.69 -15.82 -0.08
CA PHE A 15 -0.43 -15.92 -0.81
C PHE A 15 -0.05 -14.58 -1.46
N TRP A 16 -0.98 -13.93 -2.18
CA TRP A 16 -0.71 -12.64 -2.80
C TRP A 16 -0.49 -11.52 -1.79
N GLN A 17 -1.13 -11.57 -0.63
CA GLN A 17 -0.87 -10.62 0.46
C GLN A 17 0.56 -10.75 0.98
N VAL A 18 1.02 -11.97 1.26
CA VAL A 18 2.40 -12.23 1.73
C VAL A 18 3.42 -11.77 0.69
N VAL A 19 3.22 -12.13 -0.58
CA VAL A 19 4.09 -11.69 -1.69
C VAL A 19 4.12 -10.15 -1.77
N GLY A 20 2.97 -9.50 -1.63
CA GLY A 20 2.88 -8.03 -1.62
C GLY A 20 3.69 -7.40 -0.48
N MET A 21 3.63 -7.99 0.73
CA MET A 21 4.37 -7.48 1.89
C MET A 21 5.89 -7.63 1.72
N LEU A 22 6.36 -8.73 1.13
CA LEU A 22 7.79 -8.92 0.82
C LEU A 22 8.28 -7.86 -0.18
N PHE A 23 7.49 -7.57 -1.21
CA PHE A 23 7.82 -6.51 -2.15
C PHE A 23 7.82 -5.12 -1.50
N PHE A 24 6.86 -4.83 -0.61
CA PHE A 24 6.82 -3.55 0.09
C PHE A 24 8.01 -3.36 1.02
N GLY A 25 8.36 -4.34 1.84
CA GLY A 25 9.54 -4.25 2.71
C GLY A 25 10.83 -3.98 1.93
N SER A 26 11.03 -4.71 0.80
CA SER A 26 12.17 -4.48 -0.08
C SER A 26 12.14 -3.08 -0.74
N MET A 27 10.98 -2.64 -1.20
CA MET A 27 10.78 -1.31 -1.78
C MET A 27 11.06 -0.20 -0.75
N ASP A 28 10.62 -0.37 0.48
CA ASP A 28 10.78 0.63 1.54
C ASP A 28 12.25 0.82 1.91
N ALA A 29 13.05 -0.27 1.93
CA ALA A 29 14.49 -0.19 2.12
C ALA A 29 15.16 0.62 0.99
N VAL A 30 14.81 0.36 -0.27
CA VAL A 30 15.32 1.12 -1.43
C VAL A 30 14.84 2.58 -1.38
N SER A 31 13.57 2.80 -1.03
CA SER A 31 13.01 4.16 -0.91
C SER A 31 13.73 4.95 0.18
N LYS A 32 14.01 4.33 1.34
CA LYS A 32 14.80 4.95 2.41
C LYS A 32 16.18 5.38 1.92
N HIS A 33 16.86 4.53 1.15
CA HIS A 33 18.17 4.87 0.57
C HIS A 33 18.06 6.09 -0.36
N LEU A 34 17.08 6.11 -1.27
CA LEU A 34 16.86 7.21 -2.20
C LEU A 34 16.53 8.53 -1.52
N THR A 35 15.80 8.52 -0.40
CA THR A 35 15.46 9.76 0.33
C THR A 35 16.66 10.48 0.94
N LEU A 36 17.84 9.88 0.96
CA LEU A 36 19.07 10.52 1.43
C LEU A 36 19.60 11.54 0.41
N THR A 37 19.32 11.35 -0.86
CA THR A 37 19.91 12.12 -1.96
C THR A 37 18.91 12.82 -2.86
N LEU A 38 17.70 12.24 -3.01
CA LEU A 38 16.66 12.74 -3.90
C LEU A 38 15.45 13.30 -3.13
N PRO A 39 14.74 14.28 -3.71
CA PRO A 39 13.47 14.76 -3.18
C PRO A 39 12.39 13.66 -3.17
N VAL A 40 11.55 13.67 -2.16
CA VAL A 40 10.48 12.66 -1.99
C VAL A 40 9.49 12.70 -3.15
N VAL A 41 9.10 13.90 -3.58
CA VAL A 41 8.12 14.08 -4.68
C VAL A 41 8.63 13.46 -5.97
N GLU A 42 9.91 13.61 -6.28
CA GLU A 42 10.54 13.04 -7.47
C GLU A 42 10.57 11.52 -7.44
N ILE A 43 11.01 10.93 -6.31
CA ILE A 43 11.01 9.47 -6.12
C ILE A 43 9.61 8.91 -6.36
N LEU A 44 8.61 9.54 -5.77
CA LEU A 44 7.22 9.09 -5.88
C LEU A 44 6.67 9.32 -7.29
N TRP A 45 6.98 10.44 -7.94
CA TRP A 45 6.53 10.72 -9.29
C TRP A 45 7.00 9.66 -10.28
N ILE A 46 8.27 9.28 -10.23
CA ILE A 46 8.84 8.23 -11.09
C ILE A 46 8.15 6.89 -10.79
N ARG A 47 7.94 6.53 -9.54
CA ARG A 47 7.22 5.31 -9.15
C ARG A 47 5.78 5.29 -9.69
N TYR A 48 5.06 6.41 -9.59
CA TYR A 48 3.69 6.52 -10.12
C TYR A 48 3.64 6.55 -11.64
N LEU A 49 4.67 7.09 -12.32
CA LEU A 49 4.81 6.98 -13.76
C LEU A 49 4.88 5.51 -14.20
N PHE A 50 5.73 4.72 -13.56
CA PHE A 50 5.78 3.28 -13.79
C PHE A 50 4.44 2.62 -13.50
N PHE A 51 3.80 2.98 -12.40
CA PHE A 51 2.51 2.40 -12.03
C PHE A 51 1.41 2.74 -13.04
N ALA A 52 1.38 3.96 -13.57
CA ALA A 52 0.43 4.37 -14.61
C ALA A 52 0.67 3.61 -15.93
N ILE A 53 1.93 3.52 -16.39
CA ILE A 53 2.29 2.81 -17.63
C ILE A 53 1.94 1.32 -17.52
N PHE A 54 2.41 0.64 -16.48
CA PHE A 54 2.16 -0.79 -16.33
C PHE A 54 0.71 -1.10 -15.97
N GLY A 55 0.03 -0.23 -15.21
CA GLY A 55 -1.41 -0.33 -14.98
C GLY A 55 -2.21 -0.22 -16.26
N PHE A 56 -1.84 0.72 -17.14
CA PHE A 56 -2.40 0.84 -18.49
C PHE A 56 -2.20 -0.44 -19.31
N LEU A 57 -0.96 -0.93 -19.40
CA LEU A 57 -0.63 -2.15 -20.14
C LEU A 57 -1.40 -3.36 -19.59
N LEU A 58 -1.52 -3.49 -18.29
CA LEU A 58 -2.24 -4.58 -17.64
C LEU A 58 -3.75 -4.50 -17.94
N ALA A 59 -4.35 -3.31 -17.83
CA ALA A 59 -5.76 -3.10 -18.13
C ALA A 59 -6.10 -3.44 -19.58
N VAL A 60 -5.28 -2.96 -20.53
CA VAL A 60 -5.49 -3.19 -21.97
C VAL A 60 -5.18 -4.64 -22.35
N ARG A 61 -4.18 -5.28 -21.73
CA ARG A 61 -3.81 -6.68 -22.05
C ARG A 61 -4.94 -7.70 -21.79
N TYR A 62 -5.73 -7.48 -20.75
CA TYR A 62 -6.77 -8.42 -20.33
C TYR A 62 -8.17 -8.07 -20.84
N SER A 63 -8.45 -6.78 -21.08
CA SER A 63 -9.81 -6.32 -21.41
C SER A 63 -9.85 -5.35 -22.59
N GLY A 64 -8.75 -5.19 -23.33
CA GLY A 64 -8.63 -4.18 -24.38
C GLY A 64 -8.85 -2.77 -23.81
N LEU A 65 -9.21 -1.82 -24.67
CA LEU A 65 -9.48 -0.43 -24.25
C LEU A 65 -10.67 -0.30 -23.30
N SER A 66 -11.54 -1.30 -23.23
CA SER A 66 -12.63 -1.31 -22.24
C SER A 66 -12.14 -1.47 -20.81
N GLY A 67 -10.96 -2.06 -20.60
CA GLY A 67 -10.28 -2.14 -19.30
C GLY A 67 -9.87 -0.81 -18.72
N LEU A 68 -9.87 0.26 -19.49
CA LEU A 68 -9.62 1.62 -19.02
C LEU A 68 -10.89 2.33 -18.52
N LYS A 69 -12.07 1.74 -18.72
CA LYS A 69 -13.34 2.31 -18.27
C LYS A 69 -13.69 1.76 -16.89
N THR A 70 -14.17 2.64 -16.03
CA THR A 70 -14.73 2.26 -14.72
C THR A 70 -16.15 2.78 -14.58
N SER A 71 -17.00 2.02 -13.89
CA SER A 71 -18.34 2.45 -13.49
C SER A 71 -18.33 3.23 -12.15
N ILE A 72 -17.18 3.27 -11.47
CA ILE A 72 -17.01 3.83 -10.11
C ILE A 72 -15.90 4.89 -10.06
N PRO A 73 -15.87 5.93 -10.91
CA PRO A 73 -14.75 6.85 -11.05
C PRO A 73 -14.40 7.59 -9.74
N PHE A 74 -15.39 7.99 -8.97
CA PHE A 74 -15.17 8.64 -7.68
C PHE A 74 -14.53 7.73 -6.64
N LEU A 75 -14.91 6.45 -6.61
CA LEU A 75 -14.27 5.47 -5.73
C LEU A 75 -12.83 5.22 -6.13
N GLN A 76 -12.54 5.11 -7.44
CA GLN A 76 -11.18 4.96 -7.96
C GLN A 76 -10.32 6.19 -7.65
N ALA A 77 -10.87 7.40 -7.82
CA ALA A 77 -10.17 8.64 -7.47
C ALA A 77 -9.88 8.72 -5.96
N GLY A 78 -10.88 8.49 -5.11
CA GLY A 78 -10.74 8.50 -3.66
C GLY A 78 -9.71 7.49 -3.17
N ARG A 79 -9.70 6.28 -3.75
CA ARG A 79 -8.71 5.24 -3.47
C ARG A 79 -7.29 5.67 -3.88
N GLY A 80 -7.14 6.25 -5.09
CA GLY A 80 -5.86 6.76 -5.56
C GLY A 80 -5.33 7.89 -4.68
N LEU A 81 -6.20 8.83 -4.29
CA LEU A 81 -5.86 9.93 -3.39
C LEU A 81 -5.45 9.43 -2.00
N ALA A 82 -6.17 8.45 -1.44
CA ALA A 82 -5.81 7.86 -0.15
C ALA A 82 -4.41 7.23 -0.17
N LEU A 83 -4.06 6.54 -1.27
CA LEU A 83 -2.73 5.95 -1.43
C LEU A 83 -1.64 7.00 -1.63
N VAL A 84 -1.87 8.02 -2.46
CA VAL A 84 -0.91 9.12 -2.65
C VAL A 84 -0.63 9.83 -1.33
N PHE A 85 -1.67 10.14 -0.59
CA PHE A 85 -1.57 10.78 0.72
C PHE A 85 -0.72 9.94 1.69
N GLU A 86 -1.03 8.66 1.79
CA GLU A 86 -0.28 7.72 2.63
C GLU A 86 1.19 7.66 2.24
N ILE A 87 1.46 7.40 0.94
CA ILE A 87 2.82 7.14 0.47
C ILE A 87 3.74 8.36 0.61
N ILE A 88 3.18 9.58 0.44
CA ILE A 88 3.89 10.82 0.71
C ILE A 88 4.30 10.87 2.19
N LEU A 89 3.37 10.64 3.11
CA LEU A 89 3.63 10.72 4.54
C LEU A 89 4.66 9.67 4.99
N PHE A 90 4.54 8.43 4.51
CA PHE A 90 5.51 7.38 4.83
C PHE A 90 6.90 7.65 4.24
N THR A 91 6.98 8.11 3.00
CA THR A 91 8.27 8.38 2.37
C THR A 91 8.97 9.58 3.04
N TYR A 92 8.21 10.61 3.45
CA TYR A 92 8.76 11.68 4.28
C TYR A 92 9.20 11.15 5.66
N ALA A 93 8.44 10.27 6.28
CA ALA A 93 8.84 9.64 7.54
C ALA A 93 10.17 8.88 7.39
N PHE A 94 10.36 8.13 6.32
CA PHE A 94 11.62 7.43 6.04
C PHE A 94 12.82 8.37 5.96
N ARG A 95 12.63 9.62 5.51
CA ARG A 95 13.71 10.61 5.45
C ARG A 95 14.18 11.04 6.83
N TYR A 96 13.28 11.14 7.81
CA TYR A 96 13.53 11.76 9.11
C TYR A 96 13.64 10.78 10.28
N MET A 97 13.27 9.53 10.11
CA MET A 97 13.32 8.51 11.16
C MET A 97 13.83 7.17 10.66
N PRO A 98 14.29 6.27 11.55
CA PRO A 98 14.60 4.89 11.21
C PRO A 98 13.40 4.17 10.57
N LEU A 99 13.66 3.29 9.60
CA LEU A 99 12.63 2.52 8.92
C LEU A 99 11.79 1.70 9.91
N ALA A 100 12.45 1.13 10.93
CA ALA A 100 11.80 0.37 11.99
C ALA A 100 10.72 1.18 12.72
N ASP A 101 11.01 2.44 13.09
CA ASP A 101 10.07 3.30 13.82
C ASP A 101 8.84 3.64 12.97
N ALA A 102 9.03 3.90 11.67
CA ALA A 102 7.92 4.13 10.74
C ALA A 102 7.04 2.87 10.63
N HIS A 103 7.64 1.68 10.55
CA HIS A 103 6.89 0.42 10.49
C HIS A 103 6.17 0.07 11.80
N VAL A 104 6.64 0.53 12.96
CA VAL A 104 5.87 0.43 14.22
C VAL A 104 4.51 1.11 14.08
N MET A 105 4.51 2.32 13.51
CA MET A 105 3.26 3.06 13.30
C MET A 105 2.39 2.37 12.25
N ALA A 106 3.00 1.83 11.19
CA ALA A 106 2.31 1.02 10.17
C ALA A 106 1.66 -0.25 10.74
N ALA A 107 2.19 -0.79 11.84
CA ALA A 107 1.59 -1.94 12.54
C ALA A 107 0.17 -1.68 13.08
N SER A 108 -0.27 -0.42 13.12
CA SER A 108 -1.66 -0.04 13.42
C SER A 108 -2.63 -0.29 12.26
N VAL A 109 -2.14 -0.37 11.01
CA VAL A 109 -2.97 -0.57 9.79
C VAL A 109 -3.95 -1.74 9.92
N PRO A 110 -3.53 -2.95 10.34
CA PRO A 110 -4.43 -4.08 10.49
C PRO A 110 -5.59 -3.81 11.45
N LEU A 111 -5.34 -3.14 12.57
CA LEU A 111 -6.39 -2.78 13.52
C LEU A 111 -7.39 -1.79 12.92
N ILE A 112 -6.88 -0.77 12.23
CA ILE A 112 -7.73 0.24 11.56
C ILE A 112 -8.56 -0.41 10.46
N VAL A 113 -7.97 -1.30 9.64
CA VAL A 113 -8.72 -2.03 8.59
C VAL A 113 -9.82 -2.89 9.20
N LEU A 114 -9.56 -3.63 10.28
CA LEU A 114 -10.61 -4.40 10.95
C LEU A 114 -11.75 -3.51 11.44
N ALA A 115 -11.42 -2.37 12.05
CA ALA A 115 -12.40 -1.41 12.53
C ALA A 115 -13.26 -0.81 11.40
N LEU A 116 -12.66 -0.55 10.22
CA LEU A 116 -13.35 -0.01 9.05
C LEU A 116 -14.10 -1.09 8.25
N ALA A 117 -13.60 -2.33 8.21
CA ALA A 117 -14.21 -3.42 7.44
C ALA A 117 -15.63 -3.76 7.93
N VAL A 118 -15.86 -3.70 9.23
CA VAL A 118 -17.18 -3.99 9.81
C VAL A 118 -18.26 -3.01 9.31
N PRO A 119 -18.15 -1.69 9.51
CA PRO A 119 -19.19 -0.74 9.10
C PRO A 119 -19.22 -0.50 7.57
N ILE A 120 -18.09 -0.50 6.88
CA ILE A 120 -18.00 -0.08 5.47
C ILE A 120 -18.19 -1.29 4.54
N LEU A 121 -17.47 -2.37 4.77
CA LEU A 121 -17.51 -3.57 3.91
C LEU A 121 -18.58 -4.56 4.37
N LYS A 122 -19.17 -4.34 5.57
CA LYS A 122 -20.09 -5.28 6.21
C LYS A 122 -19.51 -6.70 6.36
N GLU A 123 -18.17 -6.78 6.51
CA GLU A 123 -17.48 -8.04 6.74
C GLU A 123 -17.73 -8.54 8.17
N HIS A 124 -17.92 -9.85 8.31
CA HIS A 124 -18.07 -10.47 9.61
C HIS A 124 -16.71 -10.79 10.22
N VAL A 125 -16.25 -9.95 11.14
CA VAL A 125 -14.94 -10.10 11.79
C VAL A 125 -15.09 -10.88 13.08
N GLY A 126 -14.81 -12.19 13.02
CA GLY A 126 -14.85 -13.05 14.19
C GLY A 126 -13.71 -12.78 15.19
N PRO A 127 -13.89 -13.22 16.47
CA PRO A 127 -12.91 -12.92 17.53
C PRO A 127 -11.50 -13.44 17.23
N ARG A 128 -11.38 -14.53 16.50
CA ARG A 128 -10.06 -15.08 16.10
C ARG A 128 -9.22 -14.11 15.26
N ARG A 129 -9.86 -13.35 14.35
CA ARG A 129 -9.17 -12.34 13.53
C ARG A 129 -8.72 -11.16 14.38
N TRP A 130 -9.58 -10.69 15.29
CA TRP A 130 -9.22 -9.64 16.25
C TRP A 130 -8.05 -10.06 17.13
N ILE A 131 -8.10 -11.25 17.72
CA ILE A 131 -7.03 -11.77 18.59
C ILE A 131 -5.71 -11.86 17.79
N ALA A 132 -5.74 -12.41 16.57
CA ALA A 132 -4.53 -12.55 15.74
C ALA A 132 -3.88 -11.20 15.44
N VAL A 133 -4.67 -10.18 15.09
CA VAL A 133 -4.16 -8.84 14.79
C VAL A 133 -3.66 -8.14 16.07
N ILE A 134 -4.37 -8.26 17.18
CA ILE A 134 -3.94 -7.69 18.48
C ILE A 134 -2.62 -8.33 18.93
N ILE A 135 -2.49 -9.67 18.86
CA ILE A 135 -1.24 -10.36 19.22
C ILE A 135 -0.10 -9.90 18.31
N GLY A 136 -0.32 -9.82 17.01
CA GLY A 136 0.68 -9.32 16.07
C GLY A 136 1.13 -7.89 16.40
N PHE A 137 0.17 -7.00 16.66
CA PHE A 137 0.45 -5.62 17.06
C PHE A 137 1.23 -5.53 18.39
N LEU A 138 0.81 -6.28 19.41
CA LEU A 138 1.54 -6.34 20.70
C LEU A 138 2.94 -6.91 20.52
N GLY A 139 3.12 -7.93 19.68
CA GLY A 139 4.44 -8.48 19.36
C GLY A 139 5.38 -7.42 18.77
N VAL A 140 4.87 -6.60 17.85
CA VAL A 140 5.61 -5.48 17.27
C VAL A 140 6.00 -4.45 18.34
N LEU A 141 5.07 -4.07 19.22
CA LEU A 141 5.34 -3.13 20.32
C LEU A 141 6.42 -3.66 21.29
N VAL A 142 6.44 -4.96 21.55
CA VAL A 142 7.45 -5.60 22.42
C VAL A 142 8.84 -5.57 21.77
N ILE A 143 8.93 -5.87 20.48
CA ILE A 143 10.22 -5.90 19.76
C ILE A 143 10.80 -4.49 19.61
N LEU A 144 9.99 -3.55 19.21
CA LEU A 144 10.43 -2.20 18.81
C LEU A 144 10.45 -1.20 19.97
N ARG A 145 9.83 -1.54 21.12
CA ARG A 145 9.80 -0.74 22.35
C ARG A 145 9.55 0.76 22.09
N PRO A 146 8.48 1.14 21.36
CA PRO A 146 8.19 2.54 21.09
C PRO A 146 7.95 3.29 22.41
N GLY A 147 8.46 4.51 22.53
CA GLY A 147 8.15 5.37 23.68
C GLY A 147 9.18 5.38 24.81
N PHE A 148 10.33 4.71 24.69
CA PHE A 148 11.46 4.91 25.61
C PHE A 148 12.31 6.13 25.26
N GLY A 149 11.91 6.92 24.23
CA GLY A 149 12.47 8.21 23.86
C GLY A 149 11.46 9.35 24.03
N GLU A 150 11.91 10.60 23.86
CA GLU A 150 11.02 11.76 23.86
C GLU A 150 10.00 11.67 22.71
N TRP A 151 8.75 12.01 23.01
CA TRP A 151 7.68 12.05 22.00
C TRP A 151 7.99 13.10 20.94
N GLN A 152 8.13 12.67 19.70
CA GLN A 152 8.44 13.56 18.58
C GLN A 152 7.22 13.71 17.65
N PRO A 153 6.80 14.94 17.31
CA PRO A 153 5.67 15.18 16.40
C PRO A 153 5.80 14.48 15.05
N ILE A 154 7.03 14.17 14.61
CA ILE A 154 7.32 13.47 13.36
C ILE A 154 6.65 12.08 13.31
N LEU A 155 6.37 11.44 14.44
CA LEU A 155 5.67 10.14 14.54
C LEU A 155 4.22 10.22 14.06
N LEU A 156 3.63 11.42 13.99
CA LEU A 156 2.30 11.61 13.44
C LEU A 156 2.25 11.35 11.92
N LEU A 157 3.37 11.52 11.19
CA LEU A 157 3.41 11.28 9.75
C LEU A 157 3.06 9.82 9.41
N PRO A 158 3.80 8.80 9.89
CA PRO A 158 3.48 7.42 9.56
C PRO A 158 2.18 6.95 10.22
N LEU A 159 1.76 7.48 11.36
CA LEU A 159 0.48 7.14 11.96
C LEU A 159 -0.70 7.64 11.12
N THR A 160 -0.63 8.87 10.63
CA THR A 160 -1.63 9.43 9.71
C THR A 160 -1.58 8.71 8.36
N GLY A 161 -0.38 8.35 7.88
CA GLY A 161 -0.19 7.51 6.71
C GLY A 161 -0.84 6.13 6.88
N ALA A 162 -0.70 5.50 8.05
CA ALA A 162 -1.34 4.21 8.35
C ALA A 162 -2.88 4.28 8.22
N LEU A 163 -3.51 5.38 8.66
CA LEU A 163 -4.93 5.62 8.43
C LEU A 163 -5.25 5.73 6.92
N GLY A 164 -4.46 6.50 6.18
CA GLY A 164 -4.59 6.63 4.72
C GLY A 164 -4.49 5.27 4.01
N PHE A 165 -3.51 4.45 4.40
CA PHE A 165 -3.35 3.11 3.84
C PHE A 165 -4.51 2.17 4.18
N ALA A 166 -5.01 2.21 5.41
CA ALA A 166 -6.17 1.42 5.79
C ALA A 166 -7.42 1.81 4.98
N VAL A 167 -7.64 3.12 4.78
CA VAL A 167 -8.71 3.62 3.89
C VAL A 167 -8.49 3.12 2.46
N TYR A 168 -7.29 3.23 1.91
CA TYR A 168 -6.96 2.69 0.59
C TYR A 168 -7.30 1.19 0.46
N LEU A 169 -6.94 0.37 1.45
CA LEU A 169 -7.22 -1.07 1.43
C LEU A 169 -8.73 -1.36 1.42
N VAL A 170 -9.49 -0.65 2.24
CA VAL A 170 -10.95 -0.80 2.31
C VAL A 170 -11.61 -0.37 1.00
N LEU A 171 -11.23 0.80 0.45
CA LEU A 171 -11.74 1.26 -0.84
C LEU A 171 -11.32 0.35 -1.99
N THR A 172 -10.11 -0.25 -1.93
CA THR A 172 -9.64 -1.24 -2.91
C THR A 172 -10.48 -2.52 -2.86
N ARG A 173 -10.85 -2.98 -1.66
CA ARG A 173 -11.76 -4.11 -1.50
C ARG A 173 -13.15 -3.82 -2.08
N MET A 174 -13.67 -2.61 -1.87
CA MET A 174 -14.94 -2.18 -2.49
C MET A 174 -14.84 -2.16 -4.02
N ALA A 175 -13.79 -1.58 -4.57
CA ALA A 175 -13.58 -1.46 -6.01
C ALA A 175 -13.44 -2.83 -6.70
N ALA A 176 -12.91 -3.84 -6.01
CA ALA A 176 -12.72 -5.19 -6.54
C ALA A 176 -14.03 -5.90 -6.94
N ALA A 177 -15.19 -5.40 -6.47
CA ALA A 177 -16.50 -5.92 -6.90
C ALA A 177 -16.94 -5.42 -8.28
N PHE A 178 -16.32 -4.35 -8.80
CA PHE A 178 -16.74 -3.64 -10.00
C PHE A 178 -15.65 -3.67 -11.09
N ASP A 179 -14.40 -3.51 -10.70
CA ASP A 179 -13.28 -3.32 -11.61
C ASP A 179 -12.23 -4.44 -11.51
N SER A 180 -11.54 -4.66 -12.62
CA SER A 180 -10.42 -5.59 -12.68
C SER A 180 -9.19 -5.06 -11.92
N VAL A 181 -8.26 -5.98 -11.63
CA VAL A 181 -6.95 -5.62 -11.03
C VAL A 181 -6.21 -4.61 -11.91
N GLY A 182 -6.26 -4.79 -13.25
CA GLY A 182 -5.62 -3.89 -14.20
C GLY A 182 -6.24 -2.49 -14.20
N THR A 183 -7.59 -2.42 -14.25
CA THR A 183 -8.34 -1.15 -14.15
C THR A 183 -7.99 -0.43 -12.86
N SER A 184 -8.03 -1.14 -11.75
CA SER A 184 -7.69 -0.60 -10.43
C SER A 184 -6.24 -0.11 -10.37
N ALA A 185 -5.27 -0.84 -10.91
CA ALA A 185 -3.87 -0.42 -10.98
C ALA A 185 -3.72 0.84 -11.84
N PHE A 186 -4.34 0.88 -13.01
CA PHE A 186 -4.30 2.05 -13.90
C PHE A 186 -4.79 3.32 -13.22
N TYR A 187 -5.97 3.29 -12.58
CA TYR A 187 -6.52 4.45 -11.89
C TYR A 187 -5.65 4.88 -10.70
N THR A 188 -5.08 3.93 -9.95
CA THR A 188 -4.13 4.27 -8.88
C THR A 188 -2.92 5.02 -9.45
N GLY A 189 -2.34 4.51 -10.54
CA GLY A 189 -1.18 5.13 -11.19
C GLY A 189 -1.49 6.54 -11.71
N ILE A 190 -2.58 6.69 -12.44
CA ILE A 190 -2.97 7.98 -13.05
C ILE A 190 -3.29 9.05 -11.99
N VAL A 191 -4.06 8.70 -10.96
CA VAL A 191 -4.41 9.65 -9.90
C VAL A 191 -3.16 10.13 -9.16
N GLY A 192 -2.27 9.20 -8.80
CA GLY A 192 -1.04 9.55 -8.12
C GLY A 192 -0.10 10.38 -8.99
N LEU A 193 0.07 9.99 -10.24
CA LEU A 193 0.87 10.75 -11.20
C LEU A 193 0.34 12.17 -11.37
N ALA A 194 -0.98 12.35 -11.53
CA ALA A 194 -1.59 13.66 -11.68
C ALA A 194 -1.34 14.57 -10.46
N VAL A 195 -1.53 14.03 -9.25
CA VAL A 195 -1.28 14.78 -8.01
C VAL A 195 0.20 15.19 -7.90
N LEU A 196 1.11 14.24 -8.08
CA LEU A 196 2.55 14.49 -7.92
C LEU A 196 3.12 15.39 -9.01
N THR A 197 2.55 15.39 -10.23
CA THR A 197 2.96 16.29 -11.30
C THR A 197 2.78 17.77 -10.95
N ILE A 198 1.81 18.09 -10.06
CA ILE A 198 1.59 19.47 -9.61
C ILE A 198 2.77 19.97 -8.76
N PHE A 199 3.38 19.07 -7.97
CA PHE A 199 4.46 19.41 -7.03
C PHE A 199 5.86 19.19 -7.64
N LEU A 200 5.99 18.39 -8.70
CA LEU A 200 7.26 18.02 -9.31
C LEU A 200 8.15 19.21 -9.70
N PRO A 201 7.63 20.30 -10.32
CA PRO A 201 8.47 21.42 -10.72
C PRO A 201 9.15 22.16 -9.57
N LEU A 202 8.68 21.96 -8.34
CA LEU A 202 9.19 22.62 -7.14
C LEU A 202 10.39 21.89 -6.53
N GLU A 203 10.55 20.59 -6.82
CA GLU A 203 11.51 19.72 -6.13
C GLU A 203 12.32 18.82 -7.10
N TRP A 204 12.42 19.15 -8.40
CA TRP A 204 13.19 18.32 -9.34
C TRP A 204 14.70 18.47 -9.11
N LYS A 205 15.38 17.32 -9.00
CA LYS A 205 16.86 17.21 -9.00
C LYS A 205 17.26 16.14 -10.01
N GLU A 206 18.21 16.44 -10.91
CA GLU A 206 18.67 15.46 -11.89
C GLU A 206 19.30 14.23 -11.21
N PRO A 207 18.71 13.02 -11.34
CA PRO A 207 19.26 11.83 -10.72
C PRO A 207 20.52 11.37 -11.43
N SER A 208 21.51 10.89 -10.68
CA SER A 208 22.67 10.19 -11.22
C SER A 208 22.29 8.86 -11.87
N MET A 209 23.18 8.25 -12.65
CA MET A 209 22.92 6.92 -13.27
C MET A 209 22.69 5.83 -12.23
N GLU A 210 23.34 5.91 -11.07
CA GLU A 210 23.12 4.97 -9.97
C GLU A 210 21.72 5.18 -9.35
N GLU A 211 21.33 6.43 -9.10
CA GLU A 211 20.01 6.76 -8.57
C GLU A 211 18.88 6.34 -9.52
N TRP A 212 19.07 6.48 -10.84
CA TRP A 212 18.13 5.94 -11.83
C TRP A 212 17.96 4.42 -11.70
N GLY A 213 19.05 3.69 -11.46
CA GLY A 213 18.99 2.26 -11.19
C GLY A 213 18.13 1.93 -9.97
N TRP A 214 18.35 2.63 -8.86
CA TRP A 214 17.55 2.44 -7.63
C TRP A 214 16.09 2.88 -7.78
N LEU A 215 15.83 3.96 -8.52
CA LEU A 215 14.47 4.43 -8.84
C LEU A 215 13.66 3.39 -9.62
N ILE A 216 14.30 2.74 -10.61
CA ILE A 216 13.67 1.64 -11.37
C ILE A 216 13.38 0.46 -10.46
N VAL A 217 14.35 0.05 -9.64
CA VAL A 217 14.16 -1.06 -8.67
C VAL A 217 13.01 -0.76 -7.71
N ALA A 218 12.98 0.42 -7.08
CA ALA A 218 11.89 0.83 -6.20
C ALA A 218 10.54 0.84 -6.92
N SER A 219 10.50 1.32 -8.16
CA SER A 219 9.28 1.39 -8.97
C SER A 219 8.74 -0.01 -9.30
N VAL A 220 9.60 -0.94 -9.70
CA VAL A 220 9.22 -2.32 -10.00
C VAL A 220 8.74 -3.04 -8.74
N LEU A 221 9.47 -2.92 -7.63
CA LEU A 221 9.08 -3.53 -6.36
C LEU A 221 7.74 -2.98 -5.87
N GLY A 222 7.55 -1.66 -5.91
CA GLY A 222 6.31 -1.01 -5.53
C GLY A 222 5.12 -1.43 -6.41
N LEU A 223 5.32 -1.48 -7.72
CA LEU A 223 4.31 -1.96 -8.67
C LEU A 223 3.91 -3.41 -8.37
N CYS A 224 4.87 -4.32 -8.20
CA CYS A 224 4.61 -5.72 -7.87
C CYS A 224 3.88 -5.84 -6.52
N GLY A 225 4.27 -5.06 -5.51
CA GLY A 225 3.63 -5.02 -4.20
C GLY A 225 2.16 -4.59 -4.31
N HIS A 226 1.87 -3.47 -4.95
CA HIS A 226 0.51 -2.95 -5.11
C HIS A 226 -0.38 -3.86 -5.94
N ILE A 227 0.11 -4.41 -7.06
CA ILE A 227 -0.65 -5.38 -7.88
C ILE A 227 -0.97 -6.62 -7.04
N SER A 228 -0.01 -7.12 -6.25
CA SER A 228 -0.22 -8.28 -5.38
C SER A 228 -1.32 -8.01 -4.34
N VAL A 229 -1.30 -6.85 -3.68
CA VAL A 229 -2.33 -6.46 -2.69
C VAL A 229 -3.70 -6.25 -3.34
N ILE A 230 -3.77 -5.56 -4.49
CA ILE A 230 -5.04 -5.41 -5.23
C ILE A 230 -5.61 -6.80 -5.58
N LYS A 231 -4.75 -7.72 -6.04
CA LYS A 231 -5.13 -9.10 -6.36
C LYS A 231 -5.55 -9.89 -5.12
N ALA A 232 -4.87 -9.73 -4.00
CA ALA A 232 -5.26 -10.34 -2.72
C ALA A 232 -6.67 -9.90 -2.30
N LEU A 233 -6.92 -8.59 -2.31
CA LEU A 233 -8.21 -7.99 -1.96
C LEU A 233 -9.34 -8.32 -2.95
N SER A 234 -9.04 -8.70 -4.19
CA SER A 234 -10.04 -9.21 -5.12
C SER A 234 -10.47 -10.65 -4.82
N MET A 235 -9.64 -11.43 -4.10
CA MET A 235 -9.86 -12.86 -3.83
C MET A 235 -10.35 -13.16 -2.42
N ALA A 236 -10.01 -12.30 -1.43
CA ALA A 236 -10.30 -12.53 -0.03
C ALA A 236 -10.82 -11.28 0.67
N GLU A 237 -11.51 -11.47 1.81
CA GLU A 237 -11.95 -10.36 2.67
C GLU A 237 -10.77 -9.55 3.20
N ALA A 238 -10.92 -8.22 3.28
CA ALA A 238 -9.88 -7.34 3.78
C ALA A 238 -9.45 -7.73 5.20
N SER A 239 -10.41 -8.02 6.07
CA SER A 239 -10.18 -8.45 7.45
C SER A 239 -9.40 -9.77 7.56
N MET A 240 -9.56 -10.69 6.61
CA MET A 240 -8.84 -11.97 6.59
C MET A 240 -7.36 -11.80 6.27
N LEU A 241 -7.02 -10.79 5.50
CA LEU A 241 -5.64 -10.55 5.03
C LEU A 241 -4.78 -9.84 6.07
N GLN A 242 -5.40 -9.16 7.06
CA GLN A 242 -4.67 -8.30 8.00
C GLN A 242 -3.60 -8.99 8.85
N PRO A 243 -3.77 -10.21 9.38
CA PRO A 243 -2.69 -10.88 10.13
C PRO A 243 -1.41 -11.06 9.30
N PHE A 244 -1.54 -11.19 7.98
CA PHE A 244 -0.42 -11.38 7.07
C PHE A 244 0.29 -10.07 6.68
N PHE A 245 -0.26 -8.92 7.08
CA PHE A 245 0.40 -7.63 6.95
C PHE A 245 1.72 -7.59 7.73
N TYR A 246 1.77 -8.22 8.89
CA TYR A 246 2.94 -8.23 9.76
C TYR A 246 4.17 -8.93 9.16
N VAL A 247 4.03 -9.63 8.03
CA VAL A 247 5.16 -10.21 7.30
C VAL A 247 6.17 -9.13 6.89
N VAL A 248 5.73 -7.91 6.58
CA VAL A 248 6.61 -6.79 6.23
C VAL A 248 7.59 -6.44 7.35
N LEU A 249 7.23 -6.71 8.61
CA LEU A 249 8.06 -6.39 9.78
C LEU A 249 9.12 -7.47 10.08
N VAL A 250 8.93 -8.67 9.53
CA VAL A 250 9.87 -9.79 9.70
C VAL A 250 10.90 -9.81 8.57
N TRP A 251 10.55 -9.26 7.42
CA TRP A 251 11.39 -9.15 6.24
C TRP A 251 12.41 -8.01 6.35
#